data_a70f2eef9998eb1d754384c68d8d3bd3
#
_entry.id   a70f2eef9998eb1d754384c68d8d3bd3
#
_cell.length_a   1.000
_cell.length_b   1.000
_cell.length_c   1.000
_cell.angle_alpha   90.00
_cell.angle_beta   90.00
_cell.angle_gamma   90.00
#
_symmetry.space_group_name_H-M   'P 1'
#
loop_
_entity.id
_entity.type
_entity.pdbx_description
1 polymer ?
#
loop_
_entity_poly.entity_id
_entity_poly.type
_entity_poly.pdbx_seq_one_letter_code
_entity_poly.pdbx_strand_id
1 'polypeptide(L)'
;VLIFAFLSLRKQNFDKTERILKLIRNPKSALVKKQQGFYFYLHGLIQSQKNLTIAEKHFREALKLGLNMSHDVAMAKLSLAGIMMQKRRKREAQSLLTEAKSFDKHNMLTAQIKLMQEQMKRI
;
A
#
# COMPACT_ATOMS: atom_id res chain seq x y z
N VAL A 1 2.55 5.74 -18.27
CA VAL A 1 1.56 4.71 -17.90
C VAL A 1 1.28 4.74 -16.40
N LEU A 2 2.30 4.75 -15.56
CA LEU A 2 2.09 4.79 -14.09
C LEU A 2 1.40 6.07 -13.63
N ILE A 3 1.68 7.21 -14.27
CA ILE A 3 1.02 8.48 -13.94
C ILE A 3 -0.48 8.38 -14.19
N PHE A 4 -0.89 7.81 -15.34
CA PHE A 4 -2.31 7.63 -15.64
C PHE A 4 -2.98 6.65 -14.68
N ALA A 5 -2.28 5.58 -14.29
CA ALA A 5 -2.79 4.64 -13.31
C ALA A 5 -3.01 5.32 -11.95
N PHE A 6 -2.06 6.13 -11.51
CA PHE A 6 -2.16 6.86 -10.25
C PHE A 6 -3.33 7.86 -10.27
N LEU A 7 -3.48 8.63 -11.35
CA LEU A 7 -4.58 9.58 -11.47
C LEU A 7 -5.94 8.87 -11.47
N SER A 8 -6.02 7.72 -12.13
CA SER A 8 -7.23 6.91 -12.16
C SER A 8 -7.56 6.39 -10.77
N LEU A 9 -6.55 5.95 -10.00
CA LEU A 9 -6.74 5.47 -8.64
C LEU A 9 -7.22 6.58 -7.71
N ARG A 10 -6.67 7.79 -7.84
CA ARG A 10 -7.12 8.95 -7.05
C ARG A 10 -8.60 9.25 -7.25
N LYS A 11 -9.12 8.96 -8.42
CA LYS A 11 -10.55 9.11 -8.74
C LYS A 11 -11.36 7.89 -8.33
N GLN A 12 -10.70 6.93 -7.66
CA GLN A 12 -11.28 5.66 -7.20
C GLN A 12 -11.85 4.82 -8.35
N ASN A 13 -11.27 4.93 -9.54
CA ASN A 13 -11.64 4.09 -10.68
C ASN A 13 -10.69 2.90 -10.75
N PHE A 14 -10.95 1.89 -9.92
CA PHE A 14 -10.07 0.73 -9.78
C PHE A 14 -9.99 -0.10 -11.07
N ASP A 15 -11.11 -0.25 -11.79
CA ASP A 15 -11.13 -1.04 -13.02
C ASP A 15 -10.25 -0.41 -14.10
N LYS A 16 -10.33 0.91 -14.27
CA LYS A 16 -9.48 1.63 -15.23
C LYS A 16 -8.01 1.54 -14.82
N THR A 17 -7.72 1.69 -13.54
CA THR A 17 -6.35 1.58 -13.02
C THR A 17 -5.78 0.20 -13.32
N GLU A 18 -6.55 -0.86 -13.07
CA GLU A 18 -6.13 -2.23 -13.35
C GLU A 18 -5.84 -2.44 -14.82
N ARG A 19 -6.70 -1.93 -15.71
CA ARG A 19 -6.49 -2.02 -17.16
C ARG A 19 -5.22 -1.30 -17.60
N ILE A 20 -4.94 -0.12 -17.05
CA ILE A 20 -3.73 0.64 -17.37
C ILE A 20 -2.48 -0.14 -16.92
N LEU A 21 -2.51 -0.70 -15.70
CA LEU A 21 -1.38 -1.46 -15.18
C LEU A 21 -1.10 -2.73 -15.99
N LYS A 22 -2.13 -3.35 -16.57
CA LYS A 22 -1.96 -4.52 -17.41
C LYS A 22 -1.21 -4.24 -18.70
N LEU A 23 -1.09 -2.98 -19.11
CA LEU A 23 -0.28 -2.59 -20.25
C LEU A 23 1.22 -2.80 -19.99
N ILE A 24 1.62 -2.87 -18.73
CA ILE A 24 2.99 -3.15 -18.33
C ILE A 24 3.16 -4.66 -18.23
N ARG A 25 3.74 -5.28 -19.29
CA ARG A 25 3.85 -6.75 -19.36
C ARG A 25 4.96 -7.31 -18.49
N ASN A 26 6.05 -6.58 -18.34
CA ASN A 26 7.21 -7.03 -17.59
C ASN A 26 7.75 -5.85 -16.76
N PRO A 27 7.18 -5.61 -15.56
CA PRO A 27 7.55 -4.43 -14.77
C PRO A 27 9.04 -4.44 -14.37
N LYS A 28 9.62 -5.61 -14.13
CA LYS A 28 11.02 -5.68 -13.67
C LYS A 28 12.02 -5.34 -14.76
N SER A 29 11.68 -5.49 -16.03
CA SER A 29 12.56 -5.08 -17.14
C SER A 29 12.12 -3.77 -17.77
N ALA A 30 10.84 -3.39 -17.67
CA ALA A 30 10.30 -2.19 -18.30
C ALA A 30 10.42 -0.94 -17.43
N LEU A 31 10.60 -1.11 -16.10
CA LEU A 31 10.59 -0.02 -15.14
C LEU A 31 11.90 0.04 -14.35
N VAL A 32 12.36 1.25 -14.01
CA VAL A 32 13.45 1.39 -13.03
C VAL A 32 12.96 0.98 -11.65
N LYS A 33 13.90 0.64 -10.75
CA LYS A 33 13.58 0.01 -9.46
C LYS A 33 12.52 0.77 -8.65
N LYS A 34 12.60 2.09 -8.60
CA LYS A 34 11.63 2.91 -7.85
C LYS A 34 10.23 2.89 -8.47
N GLN A 35 10.17 2.83 -9.81
CA GLN A 35 8.88 2.70 -10.50
C GLN A 35 8.29 1.30 -10.30
N GLN A 36 9.14 0.27 -10.18
CA GLN A 36 8.68 -1.08 -9.85
C GLN A 36 7.99 -1.10 -8.49
N GLY A 37 8.57 -0.45 -7.48
CA GLY A 37 7.96 -0.34 -6.16
C GLY A 37 6.58 0.30 -6.22
N PHE A 38 6.47 1.41 -6.93
CA PHE A 38 5.20 2.10 -7.10
C PHE A 38 4.17 1.26 -7.87
N TYR A 39 4.60 0.51 -8.88
CA TYR A 39 3.75 -0.41 -9.61
C TYR A 39 3.11 -1.45 -8.68
N PHE A 40 3.91 -2.07 -7.82
CA PHE A 40 3.39 -3.06 -6.87
C PHE A 40 2.51 -2.42 -5.80
N TYR A 41 2.82 -1.21 -5.38
CA TYR A 41 1.99 -0.47 -4.44
C TYR A 41 0.59 -0.24 -5.01
N LEU A 42 0.48 0.20 -6.27
CA LEU A 42 -0.82 0.39 -6.92
C LEU A 42 -1.59 -0.93 -7.04
N HIS A 43 -0.91 -2.03 -7.38
CA HIS A 43 -1.54 -3.35 -7.40
C HIS A 43 -2.04 -3.76 -6.03
N GLY A 44 -1.26 -3.47 -4.98
CA GLY A 44 -1.69 -3.74 -3.60
C GLY A 44 -2.98 -3.01 -3.26
N LEU A 45 -3.08 -1.73 -3.62
CA LEU A 45 -4.30 -0.95 -3.37
C LEU A 45 -5.51 -1.53 -4.10
N ILE A 46 -5.33 -1.98 -5.34
CA ILE A 46 -6.42 -2.62 -6.09
C ILE A 46 -6.84 -3.93 -5.43
N GLN A 47 -5.88 -4.78 -5.10
CA GLN A 47 -6.16 -6.10 -4.54
C GLN A 47 -6.71 -6.01 -3.12
N SER A 48 -6.47 -4.92 -2.40
CA SER A 48 -7.08 -4.73 -1.08
C SER A 48 -8.60 -4.71 -1.12
N GLN A 49 -9.18 -4.47 -2.30
CA GLN A 49 -10.61 -4.52 -2.54
C GLN A 49 -11.11 -5.92 -2.95
N LYS A 50 -10.18 -6.81 -3.34
CA LYS A 50 -10.52 -8.10 -3.95
C LYS A 50 -9.95 -9.30 -3.17
N ASN A 51 -8.66 -9.29 -2.90
CA ASN A 51 -7.97 -10.44 -2.29
C ASN A 51 -6.84 -9.95 -1.40
N LEU A 52 -7.04 -10.08 -0.08
CA LEU A 52 -6.10 -9.57 0.91
C LEU A 52 -4.74 -10.27 0.87
N THR A 53 -4.70 -11.56 0.56
CA THR A 53 -3.44 -12.30 0.49
C THR A 53 -2.58 -11.80 -0.67
N ILE A 54 -3.19 -11.54 -1.81
CA ILE A 54 -2.48 -10.98 -2.97
C ILE A 54 -2.07 -9.53 -2.68
N ALA A 55 -2.95 -8.75 -2.04
CA ALA A 55 -2.63 -7.38 -1.64
C ALA A 55 -1.42 -7.33 -0.70
N GLU A 56 -1.38 -8.22 0.29
CA GLU A 56 -0.25 -8.33 1.21
C GLU A 56 1.05 -8.56 0.46
N LYS A 57 1.04 -9.51 -0.48
CA LYS A 57 2.22 -9.84 -1.28
C LYS A 57 2.72 -8.63 -2.07
N HIS A 58 1.83 -7.88 -2.69
CA HIS A 58 2.20 -6.70 -3.47
C HIS A 58 2.73 -5.56 -2.59
N PHE A 59 2.12 -5.31 -1.43
CA PHE A 59 2.63 -4.28 -0.52
C PHE A 59 4.01 -4.64 0.01
N ARG A 60 4.25 -5.90 0.35
CA ARG A 60 5.57 -6.34 0.80
C ARG A 60 6.62 -6.19 -0.29
N GLU A 61 6.27 -6.53 -1.52
CA GLU A 61 7.18 -6.36 -2.67
C GLU A 61 7.46 -4.88 -2.93
N ALA A 62 6.46 -4.01 -2.84
CA ALA A 62 6.62 -2.58 -2.99
C ALA A 62 7.59 -2.01 -1.95
N LEU A 63 7.44 -2.41 -0.70
CA LEU A 63 8.32 -1.95 0.38
C LEU A 63 9.74 -2.49 0.22
N LYS A 64 9.89 -3.72 -0.27
CA LYS A 64 11.19 -4.32 -0.53
C LYS A 64 11.94 -3.61 -1.66
N LEU A 65 11.24 -3.27 -2.73
CA LEU A 65 11.83 -2.55 -3.86
C LEU A 65 12.10 -1.09 -3.54
N GLY A 66 11.33 -0.52 -2.61
CA GLY A 66 11.46 0.85 -2.19
C GLY A 66 10.47 1.78 -2.87
N LEU A 67 10.00 2.76 -2.11
CA LEU A 67 9.11 3.82 -2.58
C LEU A 67 9.81 5.16 -2.37
N ASN A 68 9.65 6.07 -3.33
CA ASN A 68 10.34 7.36 -3.32
C ASN A 68 9.96 8.27 -2.17
N MET A 69 8.65 8.29 -1.84
CA MET A 69 8.13 9.27 -0.89
C MET A 69 7.86 8.61 0.45
N SER A 70 8.23 9.30 1.53
CA SER A 70 7.94 8.83 2.88
C SER A 70 6.45 8.60 3.10
N HIS A 71 5.61 9.46 2.50
CA HIS A 71 4.17 9.30 2.56
C HIS A 71 3.71 7.97 1.97
N ASP A 72 4.28 7.57 0.83
CA ASP A 72 3.92 6.29 0.19
C ASP A 72 4.36 5.09 1.03
N VAL A 73 5.54 5.19 1.66
CA VAL A 73 6.00 4.16 2.58
C VAL A 73 5.03 4.03 3.77
N ALA A 74 4.64 5.18 4.34
CA ALA A 74 3.69 5.19 5.45
C ALA A 74 2.34 4.61 5.06
N MET A 75 1.83 4.97 3.88
CA MET A 75 0.56 4.45 3.36
C MET A 75 0.61 2.95 3.10
N ALA A 76 1.70 2.46 2.53
CA ALA A 76 1.88 1.02 2.29
C ALA A 76 1.91 0.24 3.61
N LYS A 77 2.63 0.74 4.60
CA LYS A 77 2.69 0.12 5.93
C LYS A 77 1.34 0.18 6.65
N LEU A 78 0.63 1.29 6.51
CA LEU A 78 -0.70 1.44 7.09
C LEU A 78 -1.69 0.44 6.47
N SER A 79 -1.67 0.31 5.14
CA SER A 79 -2.52 -0.64 4.42
C SER A 79 -2.20 -2.07 4.81
N LEU A 80 -0.90 -2.39 4.92
CA LEU A 80 -0.47 -3.71 5.34
C LEU A 80 -0.88 -4.00 6.79
N ALA A 81 -0.81 -3.01 7.68
CA ALA A 81 -1.28 -3.14 9.05
C ALA A 81 -2.77 -3.49 9.09
N GLY A 82 -3.58 -2.85 8.25
CA GLY A 82 -5.00 -3.16 8.13
C GLY A 82 -5.24 -4.61 7.72
N ILE A 83 -4.45 -5.11 6.77
CA ILE A 83 -4.53 -6.52 6.35
C ILE A 83 -4.15 -7.45 7.51
N MET A 84 -3.09 -7.12 8.25
CA MET A 84 -2.67 -7.92 9.40
C MET A 84 -3.74 -7.96 10.49
N MET A 85 -4.43 -6.84 10.73
CA MET A 85 -5.55 -6.80 11.66
C MET A 85 -6.67 -7.73 11.24
N GLN A 86 -7.02 -7.76 9.96
CA GLN A 86 -8.05 -8.66 9.45
C GLN A 86 -7.64 -10.13 9.55
N LYS A 87 -6.34 -10.41 9.46
CA LYS A 87 -5.78 -11.75 9.63
C LYS A 87 -5.49 -12.07 11.10
N ARG A 88 -5.82 -11.18 12.01
CA ARG A 88 -5.61 -11.30 13.47
C ARG A 88 -4.14 -11.44 13.87
N ARG A 89 -3.26 -10.88 13.08
CA ARG A 89 -1.81 -10.81 13.38
C ARG A 89 -1.50 -9.51 14.10
N LYS A 90 -1.91 -9.42 15.35
CA LYS A 90 -1.91 -8.18 16.14
C LYS A 90 -0.52 -7.58 16.32
N ARG A 91 0.47 -8.38 16.65
CA ARG A 91 1.84 -7.89 16.87
C ARG A 91 2.42 -7.25 15.61
N GLU A 92 2.25 -7.93 14.48
CA GLU A 92 2.73 -7.44 13.20
C GLU A 92 2.02 -6.15 12.81
N ALA A 93 0.70 -6.08 13.05
CA ALA A 93 -0.09 -4.88 12.80
C ALA A 93 0.40 -3.70 13.64
N GLN A 94 0.66 -3.91 14.93
CA GLN A 94 1.17 -2.86 15.82
C GLN A 94 2.53 -2.34 15.37
N SER A 95 3.43 -3.26 14.99
CA SER A 95 4.75 -2.91 14.48
C SER A 95 4.64 -2.05 13.22
N LEU A 96 3.77 -2.44 12.30
CA LEU A 96 3.54 -1.69 11.06
C LEU A 96 2.94 -0.32 11.31
N LEU A 97 2.02 -0.19 12.27
CA LEU A 97 1.46 1.11 12.62
C LEU A 97 2.51 2.05 13.22
N THR A 98 3.37 1.54 14.08
CA THR A 98 4.47 2.31 14.65
C THR A 98 5.41 2.79 13.55
N GLU A 99 5.76 1.90 12.61
CA GLU A 99 6.61 2.26 11.48
C GLU A 99 5.94 3.28 10.57
N ALA A 100 4.65 3.10 10.28
CA ALA A 100 3.89 4.05 9.46
C ALA A 100 3.91 5.44 10.10
N LYS A 101 3.74 5.52 11.40
CA LYS A 101 3.79 6.79 12.12
C LYS A 101 5.16 7.47 11.97
N SER A 102 6.24 6.70 12.00
CA SER A 102 7.58 7.27 11.87
C SER A 102 7.86 7.83 10.47
N PHE A 103 7.21 7.30 9.44
CA PHE A 103 7.34 7.80 8.06
C PHE A 103 6.34 8.91 7.72
N ASP A 104 5.36 9.16 8.58
CA ASP A 104 4.33 10.19 8.36
C ASP A 104 4.83 11.55 8.83
N LYS A 105 5.72 12.14 8.05
CA LYS A 105 6.44 13.38 8.41
C LYS A 105 5.53 14.60 8.61
N HIS A 106 4.39 14.61 7.96
CA HIS A 106 3.47 15.77 8.02
C HIS A 106 2.19 15.47 8.80
N ASN A 107 2.18 14.37 9.54
CA ASN A 107 1.03 13.95 10.37
C ASN A 107 -0.27 13.84 9.57
N MET A 108 -0.17 13.48 8.29
CA MET A 108 -1.34 13.35 7.42
C MET A 108 -2.15 12.10 7.72
N LEU A 109 -1.54 11.09 8.34
CA LEU A 109 -2.17 9.80 8.65
C LEU A 109 -2.48 9.62 10.13
N THR A 110 -2.25 10.65 10.95
CA THR A 110 -2.41 10.56 12.40
C THR A 110 -3.79 10.06 12.81
N ALA A 111 -4.85 10.61 12.21
CA ALA A 111 -6.23 10.21 12.55
C ALA A 111 -6.48 8.75 12.19
N GLN A 112 -6.01 8.31 11.03
CA GLN A 112 -6.19 6.93 10.57
C GLN A 112 -5.41 5.96 11.46
N ILE A 113 -4.19 6.30 11.83
CA ILE A 113 -3.36 5.47 12.72
C ILE A 113 -4.02 5.33 14.08
N LYS A 114 -4.51 6.43 14.65
CA LYS A 114 -5.22 6.40 15.93
C LYS A 114 -6.46 5.52 15.87
N LEU A 115 -7.24 5.65 14.80
CA LEU A 115 -8.44 4.83 14.61
C LEU A 115 -8.08 3.35 14.58
N MET A 116 -7.05 2.97 13.85
CA MET A 116 -6.62 1.58 13.78
C MET A 116 -6.09 1.07 15.11
N GLN A 117 -5.36 1.89 15.86
CA GLN A 117 -4.90 1.54 17.19
C GLN A 117 -6.06 1.29 18.15
N GLU A 118 -7.11 2.12 18.08
CA GLU A 118 -8.33 1.93 18.85
C GLU A 118 -9.03 0.62 18.49
N GLN A 119 -9.13 0.32 17.19
CA GLN A 119 -9.74 -0.92 16.73
C GLN A 119 -8.95 -2.15 17.22
N MET A 120 -7.63 -2.08 17.27
CA MET A 120 -6.80 -3.18 17.78
C MET A 120 -7.03 -3.47 19.24
N LYS A 121 -7.37 -2.48 20.05
CA LYS A 121 -7.67 -2.69 21.46
C LYS A 121 -8.92 -3.54 21.67
N ARG A 122 -9.79 -3.64 20.67
CA ARG A 122 -11.05 -4.38 20.73
C ARG A 122 -10.91 -5.82 20.22
N ILE A 123 -9.75 -6.17 19.72
CA ILE A 123 -9.50 -7.52 19.15
C ILE A 123 -8.97 -8.47 20.22
#